data_460413d759e6d0b4dfb2e3d50828b3de
#
_entry.id   460413d759e6d0b4dfb2e3d50828b3de
#
_cell.length_a   1.000
_cell.length_b   1.000
_cell.length_c   1.000
_cell.angle_alpha   90.00
_cell.angle_beta   90.00
_cell.angle_gamma   90.00
#
_symmetry.space_group_name_H-M   'P 1'
#
loop_
_entity.id
_entity.type
_entity.pdbx_description
1 polymer ?
#
loop_
_entity_poly.entity_id
_entity_poly.type
_entity_poly.pdbx_seq_one_letter_code
_entity_poly.pdbx_strand_id
1 'polypeptide(L)'
;IFAVCAGAVAFILNKTSLGFKIYMIGSNKTATRYSGIDDKKTITLTYMISGMLSSVSGLLMCGHFNSARSDFGKSYLTPAILICVLAGVSPNGGKGKAAGMVIAVVILQTLSSGFSMFQNISDYYKNLIWGLVLILVMIINVTSERRKARG
;
A
#
# COMPACT_ATOMS: atom_id res chain seq x y z
N ILE A 1 9.24 -2.63 -14.83
CA ILE A 1 9.61 -1.77 -13.69
C ILE A 1 8.82 -2.19 -12.44
N PHE A 2 7.49 -2.30 -12.50
CA PHE A 2 6.66 -2.71 -11.35
C PHE A 2 7.13 -4.03 -10.72
N ALA A 3 7.33 -5.08 -11.51
CA ALA A 3 7.76 -6.38 -11.02
C ALA A 3 9.13 -6.33 -10.31
N VAL A 4 10.07 -5.52 -10.83
CA VAL A 4 11.38 -5.34 -10.23
C VAL A 4 11.27 -4.61 -8.89
N CYS A 5 10.54 -3.50 -8.84
CA CYS A 5 10.32 -2.76 -7.59
C CYS A 5 9.57 -3.59 -6.55
N ALA A 6 8.51 -4.29 -6.96
CA ALA A 6 7.75 -5.17 -6.08
C ALA A 6 8.61 -6.34 -5.54
N GLY A 7 9.44 -6.94 -6.40
CA GLY A 7 10.40 -7.97 -6.02
C GLY A 7 11.46 -7.47 -5.04
N ALA A 8 12.01 -6.28 -5.28
CA ALA A 8 12.98 -5.66 -4.38
C ALA A 8 12.37 -5.37 -2.99
N VAL A 9 11.17 -4.80 -2.94
CA VAL A 9 10.45 -4.55 -1.67
C VAL A 9 10.11 -5.86 -0.97
N ALA A 10 9.61 -6.86 -1.69
CA ALA A 10 9.30 -8.16 -1.13
C ALA A 10 10.55 -8.85 -0.57
N PHE A 11 11.69 -8.74 -1.26
CA PHE A 11 12.96 -9.26 -0.78
C PHE A 11 13.41 -8.55 0.50
N ILE A 12 13.37 -7.22 0.54
CA ILE A 12 13.72 -6.42 1.72
C ILE A 12 12.82 -6.81 2.92
N LEU A 13 11.52 -6.90 2.73
CA LEU A 13 10.58 -7.19 3.81
C LEU A 13 10.68 -8.63 4.33
N ASN A 14 10.90 -9.62 3.44
CA ASN A 14 10.85 -11.03 3.81
C ASN A 14 12.22 -11.64 4.13
N LYS A 15 13.30 -11.09 3.59
CA LYS A 15 14.64 -11.70 3.65
C LYS A 15 15.67 -10.87 4.40
N THR A 16 15.36 -9.63 4.81
CA THR A 16 16.33 -8.78 5.51
C THR A 16 15.94 -8.53 6.97
N SER A 17 16.94 -8.24 7.78
CA SER A 17 16.74 -7.84 9.18
C SER A 17 15.95 -6.53 9.32
N LEU A 18 15.97 -5.67 8.29
CA LEU A 18 15.17 -4.45 8.23
C LEU A 18 13.68 -4.77 8.20
N GLY A 19 13.25 -5.71 7.37
CA GLY A 19 11.85 -6.13 7.31
C GLY A 19 11.35 -6.62 8.65
N PHE A 20 12.11 -7.47 9.33
CA PHE A 20 11.78 -7.95 10.67
C PHE A 20 11.62 -6.80 11.68
N LYS A 21 12.56 -5.84 11.70
CA LYS A 21 12.49 -4.66 12.57
C LYS A 21 11.26 -3.79 12.28
N ILE A 22 10.92 -3.60 11.00
CA ILE A 22 9.73 -2.84 10.58
C ILE A 22 8.45 -3.49 11.13
N TYR A 23 8.30 -4.81 11.02
CA TYR A 23 7.15 -5.54 11.55
C TYR A 23 7.07 -5.46 13.08
N MET A 24 8.20 -5.58 13.77
CA MET A 24 8.24 -5.48 15.24
C MET A 24 7.84 -4.09 15.73
N ILE A 25 8.38 -3.02 15.12
CA ILE A 25 8.03 -1.64 15.49
C ILE A 25 6.55 -1.36 15.23
N GLY A 26 6.01 -1.87 14.12
CA GLY A 26 4.59 -1.74 13.79
C GLY A 26 3.67 -2.51 14.73
N SER A 27 4.12 -3.63 15.30
CA SER A 27 3.32 -4.42 16.25
C SER A 27 3.32 -3.83 17.65
N ASN A 28 4.48 -3.54 18.20
CA ASN A 28 4.62 -2.92 19.54
C ASN A 28 5.92 -2.14 19.65
N LYS A 29 5.82 -0.82 19.51
CA LYS A 29 6.96 0.09 19.56
C LYS A 29 7.71 0.04 20.89
N THR A 30 7.00 -0.06 22.01
CA THR A 30 7.58 -0.09 23.35
C THR A 30 8.39 -1.38 23.57
N ALA A 31 7.82 -2.54 23.25
CA ALA A 31 8.52 -3.82 23.36
C ALA A 31 9.76 -3.87 22.46
N THR A 32 9.69 -3.31 21.26
CA THR A 32 10.80 -3.27 20.30
C THR A 32 11.98 -2.46 20.84
N ARG A 33 11.67 -1.36 21.51
CA ARG A 33 12.69 -0.51 22.14
C ARG A 33 13.42 -1.22 23.29
N TYR A 34 12.68 -1.98 24.11
CA TYR A 34 13.29 -2.79 25.17
C TYR A 34 14.16 -3.94 24.62
N SER A 35 13.91 -4.40 23.40
CA SER A 35 14.73 -5.40 22.70
C SER A 35 16.02 -4.80 22.08
N GLY A 36 16.35 -3.55 22.34
CA GLY A 36 17.57 -2.90 21.86
C GLY A 36 17.54 -2.46 20.39
N ILE A 37 16.37 -2.46 19.75
CA ILE A 37 16.22 -2.03 18.37
C ILE A 37 16.05 -0.51 18.34
N ASP A 38 16.91 0.18 17.56
CA ASP A 38 16.85 1.62 17.37
C ASP A 38 15.70 1.99 16.42
N ASP A 39 14.58 2.46 17.05
CA ASP A 39 13.37 2.87 16.32
C ASP A 39 13.68 3.96 15.29
N LYS A 40 14.48 4.97 15.69
CA LYS A 40 14.75 6.14 14.85
C LYS A 40 15.45 5.74 13.55
N LYS A 41 16.49 4.93 13.65
CA LYS A 41 17.22 4.45 12.47
C LYS A 41 16.36 3.61 11.56
N THR A 42 15.56 2.70 12.12
CA THR A 42 14.70 1.82 11.32
C THR A 42 13.62 2.62 10.59
N ILE A 43 12.97 3.56 11.28
CA ILE A 43 11.95 4.43 10.69
C ILE A 43 12.57 5.30 9.59
N THR A 44 13.71 5.94 9.84
CA THR A 44 14.41 6.77 8.86
C THR A 44 14.75 5.98 7.60
N LEU A 45 15.31 4.77 7.74
CA LEU A 45 15.61 3.90 6.61
C LEU A 45 14.36 3.52 5.82
N THR A 46 13.26 3.24 6.50
CA THR A 46 11.97 2.92 5.86
C THR A 46 11.46 4.09 5.01
N TYR A 47 11.52 5.31 5.56
CA TYR A 47 11.15 6.52 4.81
C TYR A 47 12.09 6.81 3.65
N MET A 48 13.39 6.56 3.78
CA MET A 48 14.35 6.70 2.67
C MET A 48 14.00 5.76 1.52
N ILE A 49 13.74 4.47 1.81
CA ILE A 49 13.34 3.49 0.78
C ILE A 49 12.01 3.90 0.13
N SER A 50 11.04 4.32 0.92
CA SER A 50 9.76 4.82 0.42
C SER A 50 9.93 6.05 -0.48
N GLY A 51 10.79 7.00 -0.09
CA GLY A 51 11.10 8.18 -0.89
C GLY A 51 11.76 7.85 -2.22
N MET A 52 12.69 6.90 -2.24
CA MET A 52 13.29 6.41 -3.49
C MET A 52 12.27 5.79 -4.43
N LEU A 53 11.36 4.96 -3.91
CA LEU A 53 10.29 4.35 -4.71
C LEU A 53 9.30 5.39 -5.23
N SER A 54 8.96 6.39 -4.41
CA SER A 54 8.11 7.52 -4.82
C SER A 54 8.75 8.35 -5.93
N SER A 55 10.06 8.56 -5.87
CA SER A 55 10.83 9.26 -6.91
C SER A 55 10.77 8.52 -8.25
N VAL A 56 10.99 7.21 -8.24
CA VAL A 56 10.86 6.36 -9.43
C VAL A 56 9.44 6.44 -10.00
N SER A 57 8.42 6.37 -9.14
CA SER A 57 7.02 6.51 -9.57
C SER A 57 6.74 7.87 -10.19
N GLY A 58 7.25 8.96 -9.61
CA GLY A 58 7.11 10.31 -10.14
C GLY A 58 7.75 10.47 -11.52
N LEU A 59 8.95 9.92 -11.72
CA LEU A 59 9.62 9.93 -13.02
C LEU A 59 8.83 9.17 -14.10
N LEU A 60 8.26 8.02 -13.74
CA LEU A 60 7.40 7.24 -14.64
C LEU A 60 6.13 8.01 -15.02
N MET A 61 5.52 8.71 -14.07
CA MET A 61 4.34 9.54 -14.33
C MET A 61 4.67 10.70 -15.27
N CYS A 62 5.77 11.42 -15.02
CA CYS A 62 6.23 12.48 -15.90
C CYS A 62 6.49 11.99 -17.33
N GLY A 63 7.09 10.80 -17.48
CA GLY A 63 7.32 10.19 -18.79
C GLY A 63 6.02 9.76 -19.48
N HIS A 64 5.06 9.23 -18.72
CA HIS A 64 3.78 8.77 -19.28
C HIS A 64 2.88 9.92 -19.75
N PHE A 65 2.82 11.01 -18.98
CA PHE A 65 1.96 12.16 -19.29
C PHE A 65 2.65 13.26 -20.11
N ASN A 66 3.95 13.14 -20.38
CA ASN A 66 4.78 14.19 -21.01
C ASN A 66 4.60 15.59 -20.35
N SER A 67 4.23 15.62 -19.10
CA SER A 67 3.99 16.83 -18.33
C SER A 67 4.22 16.59 -16.85
N ALA A 68 4.63 17.62 -16.11
CA ALA A 68 4.79 17.58 -14.67
C ALA A 68 3.75 18.50 -14.01
N ARG A 69 2.85 17.92 -13.22
CA ARG A 69 1.86 18.65 -12.40
C ARG A 69 1.84 18.06 -11.00
N SER A 70 1.74 18.92 -10.00
CA SER A 70 1.68 18.53 -8.59
C SER A 70 0.39 17.76 -8.21
N ASP A 71 -0.65 17.86 -9.03
CA ASP A 71 -1.96 17.25 -8.75
C ASP A 71 -2.11 15.80 -9.21
N PHE A 72 -1.22 15.30 -10.05
CA PHE A 72 -1.31 13.94 -10.58
C PHE A 72 -1.34 12.86 -9.49
N GLY A 73 -0.60 13.08 -8.39
CA GLY A 73 -0.56 12.16 -7.26
C GLY A 73 -1.85 12.06 -6.46
N LYS A 74 -2.67 13.11 -6.44
CA LYS A 74 -3.89 13.16 -5.61
C LYS A 74 -4.92 12.10 -6.02
N SER A 75 -5.10 11.87 -7.31
CA SER A 75 -6.05 10.89 -7.84
C SER A 75 -5.68 9.44 -7.47
N TYR A 76 -4.43 9.16 -7.17
CA TYR A 76 -3.96 7.82 -6.81
C TYR A 76 -3.98 7.54 -5.30
N LEU A 77 -4.28 8.55 -4.47
CA LEU A 77 -4.28 8.39 -3.01
C LEU A 77 -5.35 7.37 -2.56
N THR A 78 -6.58 7.54 -3.01
CA THR A 78 -7.71 6.65 -2.65
C THR A 78 -7.50 5.22 -3.13
N PRO A 79 -7.15 4.96 -4.41
CA PRO A 79 -6.79 3.62 -4.86
C PRO A 79 -5.61 3.00 -4.10
N ALA A 80 -4.59 3.78 -3.72
CA ALA A 80 -3.44 3.26 -2.97
C ALA A 80 -3.83 2.79 -1.57
N ILE A 81 -4.67 3.54 -0.87
CA ILE A 81 -5.21 3.13 0.44
C ILE A 81 -6.05 1.85 0.29
N LEU A 82 -6.89 1.79 -0.75
CA LEU A 82 -7.71 0.62 -1.04
C LEU A 82 -6.86 -0.64 -1.29
N ILE A 83 -5.76 -0.51 -2.05
CA ILE A 83 -4.79 -1.60 -2.27
C ILE A 83 -4.24 -2.12 -0.93
N CYS A 84 -3.83 -1.22 -0.03
CA CYS A 84 -3.29 -1.60 1.27
C CYS A 84 -4.33 -2.37 2.11
N VAL A 85 -5.56 -1.88 2.16
CA VAL A 85 -6.65 -2.50 2.92
C VAL A 85 -7.05 -3.85 2.30
N LEU A 86 -7.15 -3.94 0.97
CA LEU A 86 -7.46 -5.17 0.25
C LEU A 86 -6.35 -6.23 0.41
N ALA A 87 -5.10 -5.81 0.47
CA ALA A 87 -3.95 -6.67 0.72
C ALA A 87 -3.90 -7.22 2.16
N GLY A 88 -4.79 -6.76 3.05
CA GLY A 88 -4.82 -7.14 4.45
C GLY A 88 -3.68 -6.52 5.28
N VAL A 89 -3.17 -5.37 4.84
CA VAL A 89 -2.21 -4.59 5.63
C VAL A 89 -2.97 -3.89 6.75
N SER A 90 -2.55 -4.10 8.00
CA SER A 90 -3.18 -3.47 9.15
C SER A 90 -2.82 -1.97 9.18
N PRO A 91 -3.81 -1.06 9.26
CA PRO A 91 -3.55 0.37 9.44
C PRO A 91 -2.78 0.70 10.73
N ASN A 92 -2.93 -0.15 11.75
CA ASN A 92 -2.23 -0.02 13.03
C ASN A 92 -0.79 -0.53 12.98
N GLY A 93 -0.33 -1.09 11.84
CA GLY A 93 1.00 -1.64 11.66
C GLY A 93 1.15 -3.11 12.08
N GLY A 94 2.35 -3.63 11.95
CA GLY A 94 2.74 -4.96 12.43
C GLY A 94 2.26 -6.15 11.60
N LYS A 95 1.30 -5.97 10.70
CA LYS A 95 0.75 -7.05 9.86
C LYS A 95 0.63 -6.59 8.41
N GLY A 96 1.07 -7.43 7.50
CA GLY A 96 0.97 -7.23 6.05
C GLY A 96 1.85 -8.23 5.32
N LYS A 97 1.44 -8.60 4.11
CA LYS A 97 2.23 -9.48 3.22
C LYS A 97 2.46 -8.79 1.89
N ALA A 98 3.72 -8.71 1.46
CA ALA A 98 4.08 -8.11 0.16
C ALA A 98 3.38 -8.83 -1.01
N ALA A 99 3.24 -10.15 -0.96
CA ALA A 99 2.50 -10.91 -1.96
C ALA A 99 1.02 -10.50 -2.06
N GLY A 100 0.37 -10.25 -0.91
CA GLY A 100 -1.01 -9.74 -0.88
C GLY A 100 -1.15 -8.39 -1.58
N MET A 101 -0.17 -7.49 -1.42
CA MET A 101 -0.17 -6.19 -2.11
C MET A 101 -0.06 -6.35 -3.63
N VAL A 102 0.82 -7.23 -4.11
CA VAL A 102 0.96 -7.47 -5.56
C VAL A 102 -0.36 -7.97 -6.16
N ILE A 103 -1.00 -8.94 -5.52
CA ILE A 103 -2.31 -9.46 -5.95
C ILE A 103 -3.37 -8.36 -5.94
N ALA A 104 -3.43 -7.56 -4.87
CA ALA A 104 -4.39 -6.46 -4.74
C ALA A 104 -4.21 -5.41 -5.86
N VAL A 105 -2.95 -5.06 -6.21
CA VAL A 105 -2.65 -4.16 -7.33
C VAL A 105 -3.19 -4.72 -8.64
N VAL A 106 -2.95 -6.01 -8.94
CA VAL A 106 -3.41 -6.64 -10.17
C VAL A 106 -4.94 -6.63 -10.24
N ILE A 107 -5.63 -6.99 -9.16
CA ILE A 107 -7.09 -6.99 -9.09
C ILE A 107 -7.64 -5.58 -9.35
N LEU A 108 -7.11 -4.57 -8.66
CA LEU A 108 -7.59 -3.20 -8.82
C LEU A 108 -7.26 -2.62 -10.19
N GLN A 109 -6.10 -2.94 -10.76
CA GLN A 109 -5.75 -2.51 -12.10
C GLN A 109 -6.67 -3.13 -13.16
N THR A 110 -7.01 -4.40 -13.03
CA THR A 110 -7.97 -5.07 -13.91
C THR A 110 -9.36 -4.44 -13.80
N LEU A 111 -9.81 -4.16 -12.57
CA LEU A 111 -11.09 -3.50 -12.32
C LEU A 111 -11.11 -2.07 -12.90
N SER A 112 -10.04 -1.30 -12.70
CA SER A 112 -9.89 0.05 -13.25
C SER A 112 -9.92 0.06 -14.78
N SER A 113 -9.24 -0.89 -15.41
CA SER A 113 -9.28 -1.07 -16.87
C SER A 113 -10.68 -1.42 -17.36
N GLY A 114 -11.40 -2.27 -16.63
CA GLY A 114 -12.81 -2.58 -16.92
C GLY A 114 -13.71 -1.35 -16.89
N PHE A 115 -13.57 -0.50 -15.87
CA PHE A 115 -14.35 0.76 -15.79
C PHE A 115 -14.00 1.74 -16.92
N SER A 116 -12.76 1.74 -17.41
CA SER A 116 -12.35 2.61 -18.49
C SER A 116 -12.93 2.23 -19.86
N MET A 117 -13.48 1.03 -20.01
CA MET A 117 -14.20 0.62 -21.22
C MET A 117 -15.59 1.27 -21.36
N PHE A 118 -16.17 1.74 -20.27
CA PHE A 118 -17.45 2.44 -20.28
C PHE A 118 -17.24 3.93 -20.50
N GLN A 119 -17.41 4.41 -21.75
CA GLN A 119 -17.14 5.79 -22.18
C GLN A 119 -17.98 6.87 -21.49
N ASN A 120 -19.09 6.50 -20.84
CA ASN A 120 -20.01 7.43 -20.17
C ASN A 120 -19.73 7.66 -18.68
N ILE A 121 -18.69 7.06 -18.11
CA ILE A 121 -18.39 7.19 -16.68
C ILE A 121 -17.38 8.31 -16.49
N SER A 122 -17.83 9.46 -15.97
CA SER A 122 -16.96 10.57 -15.55
C SER A 122 -16.02 10.12 -14.43
N ASP A 123 -14.83 10.74 -14.36
CA ASP A 123 -13.82 10.45 -13.31
C ASP A 123 -14.36 10.67 -11.89
N TYR A 124 -15.37 11.53 -11.71
CA TYR A 124 -16.07 11.71 -10.43
C TYR A 124 -16.78 10.44 -9.97
N TYR A 125 -17.45 9.73 -10.88
CA TYR A 125 -18.12 8.46 -10.56
C TYR A 125 -17.10 7.35 -10.23
N LYS A 126 -15.94 7.34 -10.88
CA LYS A 126 -14.86 6.40 -10.54
C LYS A 126 -14.38 6.60 -9.11
N ASN A 127 -14.15 7.84 -8.68
CA ASN A 127 -13.72 8.14 -7.33
C ASN A 127 -14.78 7.77 -6.28
N LEU A 128 -16.07 7.96 -6.59
CA LEU A 128 -17.16 7.56 -5.72
C LEU A 128 -17.23 6.05 -5.57
N ILE A 129 -17.09 5.30 -6.66
CA ILE A 129 -17.05 3.83 -6.66
C ILE A 129 -15.87 3.34 -5.83
N TRP A 130 -14.67 3.92 -6.00
CA TRP A 130 -13.49 3.57 -5.22
C TRP A 130 -13.70 3.81 -3.72
N GLY A 131 -14.34 4.91 -3.35
CA GLY A 131 -14.67 5.22 -1.95
C GLY A 131 -15.66 4.20 -1.37
N LEU A 132 -16.68 3.81 -2.13
CA LEU A 132 -17.68 2.83 -1.70
C LEU A 132 -17.08 1.43 -1.54
N VAL A 133 -16.26 0.99 -2.49
CA VAL A 133 -15.51 -0.28 -2.42
C VAL A 133 -14.59 -0.29 -1.21
N LEU A 134 -13.89 0.82 -0.92
CA LEU A 134 -13.03 0.95 0.25
C LEU A 134 -13.79 0.73 1.55
N ILE A 135 -14.94 1.38 1.71
CA ILE A 135 -15.80 1.23 2.90
C ILE A 135 -16.26 -0.24 3.05
N LEU A 136 -16.69 -0.85 1.96
CA LEU A 136 -17.19 -2.23 1.95
C LEU A 136 -16.07 -3.21 2.36
N VAL A 137 -14.89 -3.10 1.76
CA VAL A 137 -13.74 -3.94 2.08
C VAL A 137 -13.28 -3.72 3.52
N MET A 138 -13.31 -2.49 4.01
CA MET A 138 -12.95 -2.17 5.40
C MET A 138 -13.92 -2.80 6.40
N ILE A 139 -15.22 -2.77 6.14
CA ILE A 139 -16.23 -3.42 6.97
C ILE A 139 -16.02 -4.94 7.01
N ILE A 140 -15.77 -5.57 5.86
CA ILE A 140 -15.50 -7.01 5.78
C ILE A 140 -14.22 -7.35 6.57
N ASN A 141 -13.17 -6.57 6.44
CA ASN A 141 -11.89 -6.81 7.11
C ASN A 141 -12.02 -6.70 8.63
N VAL A 142 -12.66 -5.64 9.13
CA VAL A 142 -12.91 -5.44 10.57
C VAL A 142 -13.80 -6.54 11.14
N THR A 143 -14.84 -6.95 10.41
CA THR A 143 -15.75 -8.02 10.85
C THR A 143 -15.03 -9.37 10.89
N SER A 144 -14.17 -9.64 9.92
CA SER A 144 -13.34 -10.86 9.88
C SER A 144 -12.32 -10.92 11.02
N GLU A 145 -11.66 -9.80 11.34
CA GLU A 145 -10.76 -9.73 12.50
C GLU A 145 -11.48 -9.94 13.83
N ARG A 146 -12.67 -9.35 14.00
CA ARG A 146 -13.48 -9.55 15.20
C ARG A 146 -13.94 -11.00 15.39
N ARG A 147 -14.23 -11.72 14.30
CA ARG A 147 -14.57 -13.14 14.36
C ARG A 147 -13.37 -13.99 14.79
N LYS A 148 -12.17 -13.70 14.30
CA LYS A 148 -10.94 -14.40 14.69
C LYS A 148 -10.50 -14.13 16.13
N ALA A 149 -10.91 -13.03 16.72
CA ALA A 149 -10.60 -12.67 18.11
C ALA A 149 -11.60 -13.29 19.11
N ARG A 150 -12.73 -13.83 18.65
CA ARG A 150 -13.78 -14.44 19.48
C ARG A 150 -13.81 -15.97 19.45
N GLY A 151 -13.05 -16.61 18.59
CA GLY A 151 -12.87 -18.06 18.52
C GLY A 151 -11.44 -18.46 18.90
#